data_a96a3a1dcd81975426d59eaf927ff6b4
#
_entry.id   a96a3a1dcd81975426d59eaf927ff6b4
#
_cell.length_a   1.000
_cell.length_b   1.000
_cell.length_c   1.000
_cell.angle_alpha   90.00
_cell.angle_beta   90.00
_cell.angle_gamma   90.00
#
_symmetry.space_group_name_H-M   'P 1'
#
loop_
_entity.id
_entity.type
_entity.pdbx_description
1 polymer ?
#
loop_
_entity_poly.entity_id
_entity_poly.type
_entity_poly.pdbx_seq_one_letter_code
_entity_poly.pdbx_strand_id
1 'polypeptide(L)'
;MGSGAAAGVCVQPADASAAERVRALSLFKGGFLRDPRTTPERHATSRLPPPGASGLPLPGRGGRADIQEEADPMTDRECVELLQWAAPRLRLRWEGFRRVRGQVCKRIGRRLKALGLPDAGAYRARLEAEPSEWDVLDALCRVTISRFYRDARVFEVLRHDLLPARLESLRSRGEATLRAWSAGCASGEEPYTLSVLFQLGLEPRFPGVRLALVASDADAGLLARAARGCYPRGALRELPRAWAERAFPGPGDEPCLAPEFRRAVDFLQQDLRSQMPDGPFHLVLCRNVAFTYFAPPLQREVLSRLVARLVPGGLLVIGGHESLPEGDFGLTRAAGPLPVFARTDV
;
A
#
# COMPACT_ATOMS: atom_id res chain seq x y z
N MET A 1 3.62 -60.65 -30.59
CA MET A 1 3.85 -59.56 -31.56
C MET A 1 2.82 -58.46 -31.22
N GLY A 2 3.25 -57.34 -30.71
CA GLY A 2 2.36 -56.28 -30.28
C GLY A 2 3.18 -55.24 -29.52
N SER A 3 3.70 -54.24 -30.24
CA SER A 3 4.54 -53.17 -29.72
C SER A 3 3.72 -52.15 -28.90
N GLY A 4 4.08 -51.94 -27.65
CA GLY A 4 3.56 -50.85 -26.84
C GLY A 4 4.35 -49.59 -27.09
N ALA A 5 3.65 -48.53 -27.48
CA ALA A 5 4.20 -47.18 -27.58
C ALA A 5 4.19 -46.50 -26.21
N ALA A 6 5.35 -46.09 -25.73
CA ALA A 6 5.51 -45.26 -24.53
C ALA A 6 5.18 -43.80 -24.88
N ALA A 7 4.17 -43.24 -24.21
CA ALA A 7 3.88 -41.83 -24.26
C ALA A 7 4.83 -41.07 -23.32
N GLY A 8 5.74 -40.29 -23.90
CA GLY A 8 6.64 -39.43 -23.17
C GLY A 8 5.83 -38.24 -22.59
N VAL A 9 5.86 -38.13 -21.24
CA VAL A 9 5.36 -36.98 -20.52
C VAL A 9 6.38 -35.84 -20.66
N CYS A 10 6.00 -34.80 -21.39
CA CYS A 10 6.79 -33.59 -21.52
C CYS A 10 6.65 -32.80 -20.20
N VAL A 11 7.68 -32.82 -19.37
CA VAL A 11 7.78 -31.99 -18.16
C VAL A 11 8.19 -30.59 -18.60
N GLN A 12 7.28 -29.65 -18.46
CA GLN A 12 7.60 -28.21 -18.61
C GLN A 12 8.47 -27.75 -17.43
N PRO A 13 9.48 -26.89 -17.67
CA PRO A 13 10.30 -26.38 -16.59
C PRO A 13 9.51 -25.42 -15.72
N ALA A 14 9.64 -25.61 -14.40
CA ALA A 14 9.01 -24.82 -13.36
C ALA A 14 9.49 -23.37 -13.38
N ASP A 15 8.55 -22.51 -13.22
CA ASP A 15 8.50 -21.12 -12.78
C ASP A 15 9.82 -20.40 -12.47
N ALA A 16 10.07 -19.37 -13.28
CA ALA A 16 10.97 -18.29 -12.94
C ALA A 16 10.47 -17.53 -11.69
N SER A 17 11.34 -17.29 -10.72
CA SER A 17 11.00 -16.71 -9.42
C SER A 17 10.40 -15.31 -9.55
N ALA A 18 9.52 -14.92 -8.61
CA ALA A 18 8.87 -13.61 -8.53
C ALA A 18 9.88 -12.44 -8.59
N ALA A 19 11.12 -12.65 -8.19
CA ALA A 19 12.22 -11.68 -8.28
C ALA A 19 12.61 -11.31 -9.73
N GLU A 20 12.45 -12.23 -10.68
CA GLU A 20 12.75 -11.96 -12.11
C GLU A 20 11.65 -11.14 -12.78
N ARG A 21 10.40 -11.26 -12.34
CA ARG A 21 9.27 -10.47 -12.90
C ARG A 21 9.33 -9.00 -12.48
N VAL A 22 9.85 -8.68 -11.30
CA VAL A 22 10.09 -7.29 -10.85
C VAL A 22 11.29 -6.68 -11.58
N ARG A 23 12.32 -7.45 -11.94
CA ARG A 23 13.45 -6.99 -12.74
C ARG A 23 13.08 -6.64 -14.18
N ALA A 24 12.11 -7.30 -14.79
CA ALA A 24 11.65 -7.01 -16.14
C ALA A 24 10.96 -5.62 -16.27
N LEU A 25 10.37 -5.09 -15.21
CA LEU A 25 9.77 -3.74 -15.20
C LEU A 25 10.81 -2.61 -15.00
N SER A 26 12.02 -2.92 -14.58
CA SER A 26 13.10 -1.95 -14.35
C SER A 26 13.94 -1.64 -15.60
N LEU A 27 13.78 -2.38 -16.70
CA LEU A 27 14.64 -2.27 -17.90
C LEU A 27 14.08 -1.34 -18.99
N PHE A 28 12.96 -0.67 -18.78
CA PHE A 28 12.37 0.25 -19.77
C PHE A 28 12.34 1.71 -19.31
N LYS A 29 13.49 2.29 -18.90
CA LYS A 29 13.72 3.74 -18.99
C LYS A 29 15.21 3.99 -19.22
N GLY A 30 15.45 4.56 -20.40
CA GLY A 30 16.72 4.79 -21.04
C GLY A 30 17.76 5.56 -20.24
N GLY A 31 18.99 5.30 -20.63
CA GLY A 31 20.22 5.65 -20.02
C GLY A 31 20.59 7.13 -20.00
N PHE A 32 21.45 7.40 -19.03
CA PHE A 32 22.59 8.31 -19.18
C PHE A 32 23.68 7.85 -18.21
N LEU A 33 24.70 7.23 -18.76
CA LEU A 33 25.95 6.90 -18.06
C LEU A 33 26.76 8.18 -17.87
N ARG A 34 27.15 8.49 -16.64
CA ARG A 34 28.32 9.35 -16.35
C ARG A 34 29.32 8.54 -15.53
N ASP A 35 30.54 8.53 -16.07
CA ASP A 35 31.76 7.91 -15.56
C ASP A 35 32.21 8.56 -14.23
N PRO A 36 32.56 7.80 -13.18
CA PRO A 36 33.08 8.34 -11.93
C PRO A 36 34.60 8.23 -11.87
N ARG A 37 35.32 9.14 -12.49
CA ARG A 37 36.77 9.37 -12.25
C ARG A 37 37.14 10.79 -12.56
N THR A 38 37.03 11.70 -11.60
CA THR A 38 37.95 12.87 -11.47
C THR A 38 37.76 13.47 -10.07
N THR A 39 38.75 13.31 -9.26
CA THR A 39 39.01 14.12 -8.06
C THR A 39 39.61 15.49 -8.50
N PRO A 40 39.28 16.57 -7.81
CA PRO A 40 40.20 17.70 -7.75
C PRO A 40 40.66 18.06 -6.33
N GLU A 41 41.87 18.51 -6.34
CA GLU A 41 42.79 18.91 -5.28
C GLU A 41 42.29 20.03 -4.37
N ARG A 42 42.91 20.04 -3.19
CA ARG A 42 42.81 21.10 -2.17
C ARG A 42 43.60 22.34 -2.62
N HIS A 43 43.00 23.53 -2.46
CA HIS A 43 43.80 24.75 -2.24
C HIS A 43 43.10 25.76 -1.33
N ALA A 44 43.82 26.05 -0.27
CA ALA A 44 44.22 27.36 0.29
C ALA A 44 43.13 28.30 0.84
N THR A 45 43.26 28.46 2.12
CA THR A 45 42.73 29.53 2.99
C THR A 45 43.12 30.93 2.50
N SER A 46 42.15 31.86 2.43
CA SER A 46 42.43 33.30 2.49
C SER A 46 41.44 33.98 3.44
N ARG A 47 42.02 34.73 4.38
CA ARG A 47 41.35 35.51 5.42
C ARG A 47 40.68 36.75 4.81
N LEU A 48 39.47 37.07 5.27
CA LEU A 48 38.75 38.31 4.99
C LEU A 48 39.16 39.41 6.01
N PRO A 49 39.28 40.67 5.58
CA PRO A 49 39.48 41.82 6.44
C PRO A 49 38.15 42.35 7.03
N PRO A 50 38.18 43.18 8.10
CA PRO A 50 37.02 43.65 8.80
C PRO A 50 36.25 44.77 8.08
N PRO A 51 34.94 44.98 8.34
CA PRO A 51 34.11 45.92 7.60
C PRO A 51 34.30 47.35 8.06
N GLY A 52 34.58 48.25 7.09
CA GLY A 52 34.49 49.69 7.26
C GLY A 52 33.09 50.21 6.96
N ALA A 53 32.65 51.09 7.83
CA ALA A 53 31.35 51.76 7.73
C ALA A 53 31.28 52.74 6.55
N SER A 54 30.30 52.61 5.68
CA SER A 54 29.80 53.71 4.85
C SER A 54 28.33 53.46 4.51
N GLY A 55 27.46 54.36 4.98
CA GLY A 55 26.02 54.30 4.78
C GLY A 55 25.63 54.54 3.33
N LEU A 56 24.78 53.70 2.84
CA LEU A 56 23.96 53.91 1.67
C LEU A 56 22.48 53.73 2.05
N PRO A 57 21.53 54.49 1.49
CA PRO A 57 20.14 54.45 1.87
C PRO A 57 19.50 53.15 1.40
N LEU A 58 18.66 52.56 2.29
CA LEU A 58 17.86 51.39 1.99
C LEU A 58 16.92 51.67 0.82
N PRO A 59 16.82 50.82 -0.20
CA PRO A 59 15.76 50.91 -1.19
C PRO A 59 14.41 50.65 -0.53
N GLY A 60 13.43 51.49 -0.87
CA GLY A 60 12.08 51.45 -0.36
C GLY A 60 11.50 50.03 -0.42
N ARG A 61 10.65 49.70 0.55
CA ARG A 61 9.84 48.47 0.58
C ARG A 61 9.12 48.34 -0.77
N GLY A 62 9.68 47.57 -1.67
CA GLY A 62 9.02 47.06 -2.86
C GLY A 62 7.77 46.30 -2.40
N GLY A 63 6.65 46.66 -2.99
CA GLY A 63 5.37 46.04 -2.70
C GLY A 63 5.49 44.51 -2.77
N ARG A 64 4.86 43.84 -1.81
CA ARG A 64 4.52 42.44 -1.97
C ARG A 64 3.84 42.32 -3.33
N ALA A 65 4.48 41.68 -4.28
CA ALA A 65 3.77 41.17 -5.43
C ALA A 65 2.63 40.32 -4.84
N ASP A 66 1.40 40.74 -5.03
CA ASP A 66 0.21 39.96 -4.79
C ASP A 66 0.39 38.68 -5.64
N ILE A 67 0.86 37.62 -4.99
CA ILE A 67 0.69 36.30 -5.52
C ILE A 67 -0.82 36.10 -5.47
N GLN A 68 -1.49 36.39 -6.59
CA GLN A 68 -2.88 36.02 -6.78
C GLN A 68 -2.91 34.49 -6.53
N GLU A 69 -3.43 34.12 -5.36
CA GLU A 69 -3.80 32.77 -5.05
C GLU A 69 -4.86 32.37 -6.08
N GLU A 70 -4.43 31.74 -7.17
CA GLU A 70 -5.36 31.28 -8.21
C GLU A 70 -6.45 30.48 -7.52
N ALA A 71 -7.67 31.00 -7.57
CA ALA A 71 -8.85 30.39 -6.97
C ALA A 71 -8.89 28.89 -7.38
N ASP A 72 -9.19 28.04 -6.43
CA ASP A 72 -9.36 26.61 -6.71
C ASP A 72 -10.49 26.47 -7.74
N PRO A 73 -10.30 25.80 -8.89
CA PRO A 73 -11.29 25.71 -9.97
C PRO A 73 -12.58 24.99 -9.54
N MET A 74 -12.64 24.50 -8.32
CA MET A 74 -13.76 23.73 -7.80
C MET A 74 -13.93 23.94 -6.29
N THR A 75 -15.13 24.29 -5.87
CA THR A 75 -15.53 24.36 -4.46
C THR A 75 -15.67 22.96 -3.83
N ASP A 76 -15.63 22.88 -2.49
CA ASP A 76 -15.89 21.59 -1.78
C ASP A 76 -17.26 21.00 -2.14
N ARG A 77 -18.28 21.85 -2.31
CA ARG A 77 -19.62 21.43 -2.71
C ARG A 77 -19.66 20.80 -4.11
N GLU A 78 -19.06 21.45 -5.09
CA GLU A 78 -18.99 20.93 -6.46
C GLU A 78 -18.21 19.61 -6.53
N CYS A 79 -17.13 19.51 -5.75
CA CYS A 79 -16.40 18.25 -5.63
C CYS A 79 -17.25 17.13 -5.03
N VAL A 80 -18.03 17.42 -3.98
CA VAL A 80 -18.96 16.45 -3.38
C VAL A 80 -19.98 15.97 -4.39
N GLU A 81 -20.61 16.90 -5.12
CA GLU A 81 -21.61 16.59 -6.15
C GLU A 81 -21.00 15.73 -7.28
N LEU A 82 -19.79 16.09 -7.73
CA LEU A 82 -19.04 15.30 -8.73
C LEU A 82 -18.73 13.88 -8.24
N LEU A 83 -18.22 13.74 -7.00
CA LEU A 83 -17.90 12.44 -6.43
C LEU A 83 -19.15 11.57 -6.21
N GLN A 84 -20.26 12.14 -5.77
CA GLN A 84 -21.52 11.41 -5.62
C GLN A 84 -22.06 10.92 -6.96
N TRP A 85 -21.93 11.72 -8.01
CA TRP A 85 -22.31 11.33 -9.35
C TRP A 85 -21.38 10.26 -9.94
N ALA A 86 -20.07 10.37 -9.73
CA ALA A 86 -19.09 9.46 -10.32
C ALA A 86 -18.95 8.13 -9.57
N ALA A 87 -19.14 8.11 -8.24
CA ALA A 87 -18.90 6.94 -7.40
C ALA A 87 -19.61 5.65 -7.88
N PRO A 88 -20.91 5.66 -8.27
CA PRO A 88 -21.58 4.44 -8.74
C PRO A 88 -20.92 3.85 -10.00
N ARG A 89 -20.46 4.68 -10.93
CA ARG A 89 -19.79 4.22 -12.15
C ARG A 89 -18.42 3.61 -11.87
N LEU A 90 -17.72 4.12 -10.87
CA LEU A 90 -16.45 3.57 -10.37
C LEU A 90 -16.66 2.36 -9.43
N ARG A 91 -17.91 1.93 -9.20
CA ARG A 91 -18.28 0.89 -8.24
C ARG A 91 -17.82 1.23 -6.81
N LEU A 92 -17.79 2.54 -6.48
CA LEU A 92 -17.42 3.09 -5.17
C LEU A 92 -18.67 3.58 -4.42
N ARG A 93 -18.54 3.81 -3.11
CA ARG A 93 -19.59 4.40 -2.28
C ARG A 93 -19.14 5.73 -1.68
N TRP A 94 -19.99 6.71 -1.74
CA TRP A 94 -19.72 8.05 -1.23
C TRP A 94 -19.38 8.09 0.28
N GLU A 95 -20.01 7.24 1.07
CA GLU A 95 -19.82 7.20 2.53
C GLU A 95 -18.36 7.00 2.94
N GLY A 96 -17.61 6.25 2.16
CA GLY A 96 -16.18 6.01 2.37
C GLY A 96 -15.34 7.29 2.25
N PHE A 97 -15.79 8.24 1.43
CA PHE A 97 -15.03 9.46 1.14
C PHE A 97 -15.32 10.62 2.08
N ARG A 98 -16.42 10.61 2.84
CA ARG A 98 -16.89 11.75 3.64
C ARG A 98 -15.79 12.40 4.48
N ARG A 99 -14.97 11.61 5.17
CA ARG A 99 -13.91 12.10 6.08
C ARG A 99 -12.60 12.44 5.39
N VAL A 100 -12.39 11.93 4.19
CA VAL A 100 -11.10 12.03 3.46
C VAL A 100 -11.22 12.78 2.14
N ARG A 101 -12.44 13.28 1.80
CA ARG A 101 -12.74 13.94 0.54
C ARG A 101 -11.79 15.10 0.20
N GLY A 102 -11.34 15.85 1.21
CA GLY A 102 -10.44 16.97 0.97
C GLY A 102 -9.15 16.62 0.24
N GLN A 103 -8.63 15.40 0.42
CA GLN A 103 -7.47 14.92 -0.35
C GLN A 103 -7.84 14.60 -1.80
N VAL A 104 -8.98 13.96 -2.00
CA VAL A 104 -9.49 13.61 -3.33
C VAL A 104 -9.84 14.89 -4.10
N CYS A 105 -10.56 15.82 -3.48
CA CYS A 105 -10.93 17.10 -4.07
C CYS A 105 -9.70 17.92 -4.50
N LYS A 106 -8.66 17.99 -3.67
CA LYS A 106 -7.39 18.64 -4.03
C LYS A 106 -6.70 17.99 -5.24
N ARG A 107 -6.80 16.67 -5.38
CA ARG A 107 -6.23 15.95 -6.55
C ARG A 107 -7.05 16.25 -7.81
N ILE A 108 -8.38 16.22 -7.71
CA ILE A 108 -9.29 16.56 -8.81
C ILE A 108 -9.08 18.02 -9.22
N GLY A 109 -9.03 18.98 -8.27
CA GLY A 109 -8.76 20.40 -8.57
C GLY A 109 -7.43 20.59 -9.32
N ARG A 110 -6.36 19.87 -8.93
CA ARG A 110 -5.11 19.90 -9.68
C ARG A 110 -5.25 19.30 -11.09
N ARG A 111 -6.10 18.29 -11.27
CA ARG A 111 -6.38 17.71 -12.59
C ARG A 111 -7.12 18.70 -13.48
N LEU A 112 -8.14 19.41 -12.94
CA LEU A 112 -8.86 20.46 -13.66
C LEU A 112 -7.89 21.54 -14.15
N LYS A 113 -7.02 22.04 -13.27
CA LYS A 113 -5.98 23.03 -13.62
C LYS A 113 -5.07 22.51 -14.73
N ALA A 114 -4.60 21.27 -14.63
CA ALA A 114 -3.73 20.68 -15.64
C ALA A 114 -4.43 20.49 -17.01
N LEU A 115 -5.74 20.38 -17.03
CA LEU A 115 -6.55 20.26 -18.24
C LEU A 115 -7.04 21.63 -18.76
N GLY A 116 -6.82 22.73 -18.03
CA GLY A 116 -7.36 24.04 -18.36
C GLY A 116 -8.90 24.11 -18.24
N LEU A 117 -9.50 23.27 -17.37
CA LEU A 117 -10.95 23.22 -17.20
C LEU A 117 -11.40 24.22 -16.10
N PRO A 118 -12.48 24.99 -16.32
CA PRO A 118 -12.88 26.04 -15.40
C PRO A 118 -13.58 25.51 -14.14
N ASP A 119 -14.28 24.37 -14.21
CA ASP A 119 -15.15 23.89 -13.15
C ASP A 119 -15.41 22.37 -13.21
N ALA A 120 -16.12 21.86 -12.22
CA ALA A 120 -16.53 20.45 -12.12
C ALA A 120 -17.49 20.01 -13.24
N GLY A 121 -18.30 20.94 -13.77
CA GLY A 121 -19.23 20.68 -14.88
C GLY A 121 -18.49 20.37 -16.17
N ALA A 122 -17.46 21.17 -16.49
CA ALA A 122 -16.58 20.93 -17.64
C ALA A 122 -15.81 19.61 -17.49
N TYR A 123 -15.38 19.26 -16.28
CA TYR A 123 -14.73 17.97 -16.04
C TYR A 123 -15.69 16.80 -16.19
N ARG A 124 -16.96 16.94 -15.75
CA ARG A 124 -17.98 15.94 -15.98
C ARG A 124 -18.26 15.72 -17.47
N ALA A 125 -18.39 16.78 -18.26
CA ALA A 125 -18.55 16.69 -19.71
C ALA A 125 -17.36 15.93 -20.37
N ARG A 126 -16.14 16.19 -19.90
CA ARG A 126 -14.94 15.48 -20.35
C ARG A 126 -15.00 13.99 -19.99
N LEU A 127 -15.39 13.62 -18.77
CA LEU A 127 -15.57 12.22 -18.36
C LEU A 127 -16.61 11.48 -19.23
N GLU A 128 -17.67 12.19 -19.65
CA GLU A 128 -18.70 11.63 -20.54
C GLU A 128 -18.18 11.45 -21.98
N ALA A 129 -17.29 12.33 -22.44
CA ALA A 129 -16.71 12.29 -23.79
C ALA A 129 -15.50 11.36 -23.92
N GLU A 130 -14.69 11.21 -22.88
CA GLU A 130 -13.41 10.47 -22.92
C GLU A 130 -13.40 9.31 -21.91
N PRO A 131 -13.66 8.07 -22.34
CA PRO A 131 -13.68 6.89 -21.45
C PRO A 131 -12.39 6.69 -20.63
N SER A 132 -11.22 7.04 -21.20
CA SER A 132 -9.92 6.92 -20.51
C SER A 132 -9.76 7.87 -19.30
N GLU A 133 -10.50 8.97 -19.26
CA GLU A 133 -10.46 9.91 -18.14
C GLU A 133 -11.10 9.31 -16.87
N TRP A 134 -11.96 8.31 -17.00
CA TRP A 134 -12.50 7.57 -15.86
C TRP A 134 -11.42 6.79 -15.10
N ASP A 135 -10.42 6.23 -15.79
CA ASP A 135 -9.28 5.56 -15.15
C ASP A 135 -8.42 6.56 -14.36
N VAL A 136 -8.30 7.78 -14.89
CA VAL A 136 -7.61 8.88 -14.19
C VAL A 136 -8.38 9.27 -12.93
N LEU A 137 -9.69 9.48 -13.04
CA LEU A 137 -10.53 9.82 -11.89
C LEU A 137 -10.51 8.71 -10.82
N ASP A 138 -10.58 7.44 -11.24
CA ASP A 138 -10.45 6.30 -10.33
C ASP A 138 -9.13 6.36 -9.54
N ALA A 139 -8.02 6.61 -10.22
CA ALA A 139 -6.71 6.75 -9.57
C ALA A 139 -6.67 7.94 -8.60
N LEU A 140 -7.31 9.07 -8.94
CA LEU A 140 -7.41 10.24 -8.06
C LEU A 140 -8.25 9.96 -6.80
N CYS A 141 -9.22 9.04 -6.88
CA CYS A 141 -10.07 8.62 -5.77
C CYS A 141 -9.39 7.68 -4.78
N ARG A 142 -8.22 7.11 -5.09
CA ARG A 142 -7.53 6.19 -4.19
C ARG A 142 -6.99 6.93 -2.98
N VAL A 143 -7.43 6.51 -1.79
CA VAL A 143 -7.00 7.09 -0.51
C VAL A 143 -5.83 6.29 0.04
N THR A 144 -4.71 6.96 0.31
CA THR A 144 -3.40 6.35 0.57
C THR A 144 -2.86 6.66 1.96
N ILE A 145 -3.75 6.81 2.97
CA ILE A 145 -3.35 7.05 4.36
C ILE A 145 -2.97 5.73 5.00
N SER A 146 -1.69 5.51 5.21
CA SER A 146 -1.16 4.33 5.89
C SER A 146 -0.11 4.71 6.93
N ARG A 147 0.13 3.84 7.91
CA ARG A 147 1.18 3.94 8.92
C ARG A 147 1.48 2.57 9.50
N PHE A 148 2.67 2.41 10.04
CA PHE A 148 3.06 1.18 10.72
C PHE A 148 2.20 0.95 11.97
N TYR A 149 1.89 -0.31 12.23
CA TYR A 149 1.15 -0.77 13.42
C TYR A 149 -0.23 -0.12 13.61
N ARG A 150 -0.83 0.37 12.53
CA ARG A 150 -2.16 0.99 12.54
C ARG A 150 -3.20 0.04 13.15
N ASP A 151 -3.98 0.53 14.12
CA ASP A 151 -4.88 -0.27 14.95
C ASP A 151 -4.11 -1.33 15.76
N ALA A 152 -3.10 -0.89 16.52
CA ALA A 152 -2.14 -1.70 17.26
C ALA A 152 -2.76 -2.90 18.00
N ARG A 153 -3.97 -2.73 18.57
CA ARG A 153 -4.67 -3.81 19.29
C ARG A 153 -4.95 -5.04 18.41
N VAL A 154 -5.18 -4.85 17.12
CA VAL A 154 -5.36 -5.96 16.16
C VAL A 154 -4.06 -6.75 16.02
N PHE A 155 -2.93 -6.05 15.85
CA PHE A 155 -1.63 -6.69 15.73
C PHE A 155 -1.18 -7.37 17.03
N GLU A 156 -1.53 -6.82 18.20
CA GLU A 156 -1.24 -7.46 19.49
C GLU A 156 -2.01 -8.78 19.65
N VAL A 157 -3.30 -8.82 19.31
CA VAL A 157 -4.07 -10.07 19.34
C VAL A 157 -3.58 -11.09 18.29
N LEU A 158 -3.20 -10.62 17.10
CA LEU A 158 -2.55 -11.49 16.12
C LEU A 158 -1.27 -12.10 16.68
N ARG A 159 -0.42 -11.29 17.32
CA ARG A 159 0.88 -11.70 17.87
C ARG A 159 0.77 -12.64 19.06
N HIS A 160 -0.14 -12.37 20.01
CA HIS A 160 -0.18 -13.07 21.28
C HIS A 160 -1.08 -14.29 21.26
N ASP A 161 -2.18 -14.24 20.51
CA ASP A 161 -3.24 -15.24 20.60
C ASP A 161 -3.43 -16.03 19.29
N LEU A 162 -3.74 -15.33 18.19
CA LEU A 162 -4.23 -15.99 16.99
C LEU A 162 -3.15 -16.64 16.13
N LEU A 163 -2.04 -15.93 15.89
CA LEU A 163 -0.94 -16.49 15.09
C LEU A 163 -0.17 -17.57 15.84
N PRO A 164 0.11 -17.49 17.17
CA PRO A 164 0.68 -18.63 17.90
C PRO A 164 -0.14 -19.91 17.74
N ALA A 165 -1.45 -19.87 17.95
CA ALA A 165 -2.31 -21.04 17.76
C ALA A 165 -2.24 -21.59 16.31
N ARG A 166 -2.14 -20.70 15.32
CA ARG A 166 -2.01 -21.09 13.92
C ARG A 166 -0.64 -21.71 13.63
N LEU A 167 0.44 -21.17 14.17
CA LEU A 167 1.79 -21.70 14.02
C LEU A 167 1.97 -23.05 14.68
N GLU A 168 1.37 -23.28 15.85
CA GLU A 168 1.31 -24.61 16.47
C GLU A 168 0.60 -25.63 15.56
N SER A 169 -0.55 -25.24 14.99
CA SER A 169 -1.31 -26.08 14.07
C SER A 169 -0.52 -26.39 12.79
N LEU A 170 0.26 -25.45 12.24
CA LEU A 170 1.14 -25.70 11.10
C LEU A 170 2.23 -26.72 11.48
N ARG A 171 2.91 -26.52 12.61
CA ARG A 171 3.97 -27.42 13.08
C ARG A 171 3.45 -28.85 13.31
N SER A 172 2.27 -29.00 13.90
CA SER A 172 1.68 -30.34 14.13
C SER A 172 1.38 -31.09 12.84
N ARG A 173 1.19 -30.37 11.72
CA ARG A 173 1.02 -30.96 10.38
C ARG A 173 2.32 -31.10 9.59
N GLY A 174 3.46 -30.74 10.18
CA GLY A 174 4.75 -30.74 9.48
C GLY A 174 4.92 -29.59 8.47
N GLU A 175 4.07 -28.59 8.53
CA GLU A 175 4.14 -27.41 7.68
C GLU A 175 5.08 -26.36 8.28
N ALA A 176 5.93 -25.75 7.44
CA ALA A 176 6.95 -24.80 7.88
C ALA A 176 6.73 -23.38 7.30
N THR A 177 5.54 -23.07 6.77
CA THR A 177 5.31 -21.78 6.10
C THR A 177 3.95 -21.20 6.45
N LEU A 178 3.96 -20.04 7.11
CA LEU A 178 2.79 -19.18 7.26
C LEU A 178 2.63 -18.33 6.00
N ARG A 179 1.60 -18.60 5.20
CA ARG A 179 1.27 -17.83 4.00
C ARG A 179 0.31 -16.70 4.35
N ALA A 180 0.70 -15.46 4.08
CA ALA A 180 -0.11 -14.29 4.38
C ALA A 180 -0.24 -13.37 3.16
N TRP A 181 -1.32 -12.61 3.09
CA TRP A 181 -1.56 -11.61 2.04
C TRP A 181 -2.08 -10.31 2.63
N SER A 182 -1.45 -9.18 2.26
CA SER A 182 -1.92 -7.82 2.52
C SER A 182 -2.52 -7.24 1.24
N ALA A 183 -3.84 -7.11 1.22
CA ALA A 183 -4.64 -6.66 0.08
C ALA A 183 -4.92 -5.15 0.17
N GLY A 184 -4.46 -4.37 -0.81
CA GLY A 184 -4.50 -2.90 -0.77
C GLY A 184 -3.44 -2.35 0.18
N CYS A 185 -2.18 -2.78 -0.01
CA CYS A 185 -1.07 -2.53 0.90
C CYS A 185 -0.52 -1.10 0.87
N ALA A 186 -0.98 -0.25 -0.03
CA ALA A 186 -0.50 1.11 -0.25
C ALA A 186 1.04 1.17 -0.37
N SER A 187 1.70 2.01 0.42
CA SER A 187 3.16 2.16 0.42
C SER A 187 3.90 1.15 1.32
N GLY A 188 3.25 0.05 1.73
CA GLY A 188 3.89 -1.11 2.34
C GLY A 188 3.95 -1.11 3.87
N GLU A 189 3.38 -0.11 4.55
CA GLU A 189 3.43 -0.03 6.02
C GLU A 189 2.77 -1.23 6.71
N GLU A 190 1.67 -1.74 6.15
CA GLU A 190 0.95 -2.90 6.71
C GLU A 190 1.72 -4.21 6.53
N PRO A 191 2.14 -4.62 5.32
CA PRO A 191 2.89 -5.86 5.16
C PRO A 191 4.23 -5.81 5.90
N TYR A 192 4.91 -4.67 5.95
CA TYR A 192 6.13 -4.55 6.72
C TYR A 192 5.89 -4.57 8.24
N THR A 193 4.75 -4.07 8.72
CA THR A 193 4.33 -4.30 10.11
C THR A 193 4.23 -5.79 10.40
N LEU A 194 3.59 -6.57 9.52
CA LEU A 194 3.48 -8.01 9.71
C LEU A 194 4.84 -8.71 9.62
N SER A 195 5.72 -8.29 8.72
CA SER A 195 7.08 -8.82 8.60
C SER A 195 7.88 -8.59 9.89
N VAL A 196 7.87 -7.36 10.42
CA VAL A 196 8.55 -7.01 11.67
C VAL A 196 7.96 -7.78 12.87
N LEU A 197 6.62 -7.82 12.97
CA LEU A 197 5.91 -8.57 14.01
C LEU A 197 6.30 -10.06 13.98
N PHE A 198 6.34 -10.66 12.80
CA PHE A 198 6.69 -12.07 12.66
C PHE A 198 8.14 -12.32 13.08
N GLN A 199 9.10 -11.61 12.51
CA GLN A 199 10.52 -11.87 12.76
C GLN A 199 10.96 -11.51 14.18
N LEU A 200 10.42 -10.46 14.78
CA LEU A 200 10.81 -10.05 16.14
C LEU A 200 9.90 -10.62 17.24
N GLY A 201 8.67 -10.95 16.92
CA GLY A 201 7.68 -11.37 17.92
C GLY A 201 7.30 -12.84 17.90
N LEU A 202 7.38 -13.52 16.74
CA LEU A 202 6.91 -14.90 16.56
C LEU A 202 8.04 -15.86 16.22
N GLU A 203 8.89 -15.56 15.26
CA GLU A 203 9.96 -16.45 14.80
C GLU A 203 10.86 -16.98 15.94
N PRO A 204 11.26 -16.17 16.96
CA PRO A 204 12.03 -16.69 18.09
C PRO A 204 11.30 -17.75 18.92
N ARG A 205 9.97 -17.73 18.91
CA ARG A 205 9.10 -18.69 19.63
C ARG A 205 8.78 -19.92 18.77
N PHE A 206 8.82 -19.77 17.45
CA PHE A 206 8.46 -20.81 16.46
C PHE A 206 9.60 -21.02 15.45
N PRO A 207 10.78 -21.48 15.92
CA PRO A 207 11.92 -21.68 15.05
C PRO A 207 11.60 -22.69 13.94
N GLY A 208 12.10 -22.41 12.74
CA GLY A 208 11.87 -23.24 11.55
C GLY A 208 10.60 -22.91 10.76
N VAL A 209 9.68 -22.10 11.30
CA VAL A 209 8.54 -21.58 10.53
C VAL A 209 8.95 -20.29 9.84
N ARG A 210 8.60 -20.16 8.56
CA ARG A 210 8.87 -18.98 7.72
C ARG A 210 7.58 -18.23 7.41
N LEU A 211 7.69 -16.93 7.20
CA LEU A 211 6.62 -16.11 6.66
C LEU A 211 6.78 -15.98 5.13
N ALA A 212 5.76 -16.37 4.38
CA ALA A 212 5.62 -16.05 2.95
C ALA A 212 4.51 -14.99 2.82
N LEU A 213 4.89 -13.76 2.56
CA LEU A 213 3.99 -12.61 2.59
C LEU A 213 3.89 -11.97 1.21
N VAL A 214 2.71 -12.04 0.62
CA VAL A 214 2.35 -11.30 -0.60
C VAL A 214 1.67 -9.99 -0.21
N ALA A 215 2.00 -8.92 -0.89
CA ALA A 215 1.36 -7.62 -0.72
C ALA A 215 0.93 -7.08 -2.09
N SER A 216 -0.31 -6.65 -2.24
CA SER A 216 -0.82 -6.16 -3.52
C SER A 216 -1.49 -4.80 -3.39
N ASP A 217 -1.29 -3.95 -4.40
CA ASP A 217 -1.98 -2.68 -4.58
C ASP A 217 -2.16 -2.37 -6.07
N ALA A 218 -3.16 -1.57 -6.41
CA ALA A 218 -3.39 -1.16 -7.79
C ALA A 218 -2.46 -0.02 -8.24
N ASP A 219 -1.84 0.71 -7.29
CA ASP A 219 -1.02 1.88 -7.56
C ASP A 219 0.47 1.51 -7.64
N ALA A 220 1.03 1.52 -8.86
CA ALA A 220 2.44 1.23 -9.10
C ALA A 220 3.40 2.22 -8.39
N GLY A 221 2.99 3.48 -8.23
CA GLY A 221 3.79 4.50 -7.53
C GLY A 221 3.91 4.22 -6.03
N LEU A 222 2.82 3.75 -5.41
CA LEU A 222 2.83 3.30 -4.02
C LEU A 222 3.69 2.04 -3.85
N LEU A 223 3.57 1.07 -4.74
CA LEU A 223 4.40 -0.13 -4.72
C LEU A 223 5.89 0.18 -4.91
N ALA A 224 6.23 1.15 -5.77
CA ALA A 224 7.60 1.61 -5.91
C ALA A 224 8.14 2.27 -4.62
N ARG A 225 7.28 2.99 -3.87
CA ARG A 225 7.63 3.50 -2.53
C ARG A 225 7.80 2.37 -1.53
N ALA A 226 6.89 1.40 -1.53
CA ALA A 226 6.99 0.21 -0.69
C ALA A 226 8.31 -0.54 -0.93
N ALA A 227 8.68 -0.76 -2.19
CA ALA A 227 9.93 -1.42 -2.56
C ALA A 227 11.19 -0.68 -2.07
N ARG A 228 11.17 0.67 -2.02
CA ARG A 228 12.26 1.45 -1.40
C ARG A 228 12.35 1.21 0.10
N GLY A 229 11.21 1.07 0.78
CA GLY A 229 11.14 0.76 2.20
C GLY A 229 11.65 1.88 3.12
N CYS A 230 11.64 3.14 2.68
CA CYS A 230 12.06 4.30 3.48
C CYS A 230 10.84 5.14 3.83
N TYR A 231 10.73 5.56 5.10
CA TYR A 231 9.52 6.20 5.62
C TYR A 231 9.83 7.33 6.58
N PRO A 232 9.01 8.41 6.57
CA PRO A 232 9.14 9.46 7.57
C PRO A 232 8.98 8.88 9.00
N ARG A 233 9.77 9.36 9.96
CA ARG A 233 9.68 8.90 11.37
C ARG A 233 8.27 8.96 11.93
N GLY A 234 7.46 9.94 11.51
CA GLY A 234 6.06 10.04 11.91
C GLY A 234 5.20 8.82 11.54
N ALA A 235 5.55 8.08 10.49
CA ALA A 235 4.87 6.85 10.11
C ALA A 235 5.15 5.67 11.06
N LEU A 236 6.25 5.73 11.82
CA LEU A 236 6.73 4.67 12.73
C LEU A 236 6.22 4.81 14.16
N ARG A 237 5.53 5.90 14.51
CA ARG A 237 5.22 6.28 15.91
C ARG A 237 4.40 5.25 16.70
N GLU A 238 3.62 4.40 16.00
CA GLU A 238 2.79 3.36 16.62
C GLU A 238 3.51 2.01 16.72
N LEU A 239 4.64 1.86 16.03
CA LEU A 239 5.48 0.67 16.14
C LEU A 239 6.17 0.64 17.52
N PRO A 240 6.21 -0.49 18.24
CA PRO A 240 6.96 -0.61 19.48
C PRO A 240 8.39 -0.09 19.31
N ARG A 241 8.87 0.76 20.26
CA ARG A 241 10.14 1.47 20.12
C ARG A 241 11.32 0.54 19.82
N ALA A 242 11.45 -0.55 20.56
CA ALA A 242 12.53 -1.52 20.36
C ALA A 242 12.47 -2.16 18.94
N TRP A 243 11.27 -2.34 18.39
CA TRP A 243 11.10 -2.85 17.03
C TRP A 243 11.42 -1.79 15.98
N ALA A 244 11.02 -0.53 16.23
CA ALA A 244 11.36 0.57 15.34
C ALA A 244 12.88 0.77 15.25
N GLU A 245 13.59 0.75 16.39
CA GLU A 245 15.06 0.86 16.44
C GLU A 245 15.75 -0.31 15.70
N ARG A 246 15.23 -1.53 15.86
CA ARG A 246 15.79 -2.73 15.20
C ARG A 246 15.46 -2.81 13.71
N ALA A 247 14.24 -2.45 13.33
CA ALA A 247 13.78 -2.58 11.96
C ALA A 247 14.21 -1.40 11.07
N PHE A 248 14.40 -0.21 11.65
CA PHE A 248 14.78 1.02 10.94
C PHE A 248 16.07 1.61 11.52
N PRO A 249 17.19 0.92 11.37
CA PRO A 249 18.47 1.42 11.87
C PRO A 249 18.91 2.64 11.06
N GLY A 250 19.56 3.57 11.75
CA GLY A 250 20.19 4.73 11.11
C GLY A 250 19.59 6.07 11.52
N PRO A 251 20.38 7.14 11.33
CA PRO A 251 19.98 8.52 11.60
C PRO A 251 19.11 9.07 10.46
N GLY A 252 18.49 10.24 10.70
CA GLY A 252 17.75 11.00 9.70
C GLY A 252 16.23 10.89 9.84
N ASP A 253 15.52 11.69 9.03
CA ASP A 253 14.07 11.85 9.10
C ASP A 253 13.29 10.79 8.31
N GLU A 254 13.95 10.12 7.36
CA GLU A 254 13.39 9.04 6.55
C GLU A 254 14.25 7.75 6.64
N PRO A 255 14.25 7.07 7.80
CA PRO A 255 14.97 5.81 7.93
C PRO A 255 14.38 4.74 7.00
N CYS A 256 15.26 3.83 6.53
CA CYS A 256 14.86 2.72 5.68
C CYS A 256 14.78 1.43 6.49
N LEU A 257 13.79 0.62 6.17
CA LEU A 257 13.60 -0.72 6.74
C LEU A 257 14.81 -1.61 6.41
N ALA A 258 15.32 -2.33 7.39
CA ALA A 258 16.44 -3.23 7.21
C ALA A 258 16.12 -4.34 6.18
N PRO A 259 17.12 -4.79 5.41
CA PRO A 259 16.91 -5.69 4.26
C PRO A 259 16.23 -7.01 4.61
N GLU A 260 16.48 -7.56 5.79
CA GLU A 260 15.88 -8.80 6.27
C GLU A 260 14.35 -8.73 6.33
N PHE A 261 13.78 -7.62 6.82
CA PHE A 261 12.33 -7.42 6.88
C PHE A 261 11.72 -7.15 5.50
N ARG A 262 12.46 -6.48 4.60
CA ARG A 262 11.98 -6.20 3.23
C ARG A 262 11.89 -7.44 2.38
N ARG A 263 12.87 -8.35 2.48
CA ARG A 263 12.94 -9.58 1.66
C ARG A 263 11.80 -10.57 1.95
N ALA A 264 11.11 -10.41 3.07
CA ALA A 264 9.98 -11.28 3.42
C ALA A 264 8.69 -10.93 2.65
N VAL A 265 8.66 -9.85 1.86
CA VAL A 265 7.46 -9.34 1.20
C VAL A 265 7.62 -9.32 -0.31
N ASP A 266 6.72 -10.02 -1.00
CA ASP A 266 6.58 -10.00 -2.47
C ASP A 266 5.47 -9.03 -2.87
N PHE A 267 5.80 -8.00 -3.65
CA PHE A 267 4.84 -7.00 -4.10
C PHE A 267 4.27 -7.32 -5.48
N LEU A 268 2.93 -7.24 -5.61
CA LEU A 268 2.19 -7.45 -6.86
C LEU A 268 1.35 -6.22 -7.20
N GLN A 269 1.43 -5.75 -8.44
CA GLN A 269 0.51 -4.74 -8.93
C GLN A 269 -0.79 -5.41 -9.38
N GLN A 270 -1.82 -5.33 -8.54
CA GLN A 270 -3.13 -5.94 -8.80
C GLN A 270 -4.25 -5.06 -8.26
N ASP A 271 -5.29 -4.87 -9.05
CA ASP A 271 -6.52 -4.25 -8.58
C ASP A 271 -7.43 -5.31 -7.94
N LEU A 272 -7.72 -5.14 -6.66
CA LEU A 272 -8.54 -6.06 -5.87
C LEU A 272 -9.94 -6.30 -6.48
N ARG A 273 -10.44 -5.36 -7.29
CA ARG A 273 -11.71 -5.47 -7.98
C ARG A 273 -11.69 -6.54 -9.08
N SER A 274 -10.54 -6.75 -9.71
CA SER A 274 -10.40 -7.66 -10.86
C SER A 274 -9.44 -8.81 -10.61
N GLN A 275 -8.33 -8.57 -9.89
CA GLN A 275 -7.24 -9.54 -9.72
C GLN A 275 -6.89 -9.73 -8.24
N MET A 276 -6.56 -10.95 -7.87
CA MET A 276 -6.09 -11.33 -6.54
C MET A 276 -5.01 -12.42 -6.70
N PRO A 277 -4.00 -12.46 -5.82
CA PRO A 277 -2.99 -13.51 -5.87
C PRO A 277 -3.59 -14.88 -5.57
N ASP A 278 -2.94 -15.92 -6.03
CA ASP A 278 -3.38 -17.29 -5.79
C ASP A 278 -3.15 -17.69 -4.34
N GLY A 279 -4.19 -18.28 -3.74
CA GLY A 279 -4.14 -18.86 -2.40
C GLY A 279 -3.55 -20.28 -2.39
N PRO A 280 -3.80 -21.04 -1.31
CA PRO A 280 -4.50 -20.60 -0.11
C PRO A 280 -3.60 -19.82 0.87
N PHE A 281 -4.22 -18.93 1.67
CA PHE A 281 -3.54 -18.15 2.71
C PHE A 281 -4.04 -18.53 4.11
N HIS A 282 -3.15 -18.45 5.10
CA HIS A 282 -3.50 -18.61 6.52
C HIS A 282 -3.97 -17.28 7.14
N LEU A 283 -3.54 -16.14 6.56
CA LEU A 283 -3.90 -14.80 6.99
C LEU A 283 -4.08 -13.90 5.77
N VAL A 284 -5.21 -13.20 5.70
CA VAL A 284 -5.47 -12.13 4.73
C VAL A 284 -5.80 -10.85 5.51
N LEU A 285 -5.08 -9.78 5.22
CA LEU A 285 -5.40 -8.43 5.68
C LEU A 285 -6.01 -7.66 4.50
N CYS A 286 -7.25 -7.19 4.65
CA CYS A 286 -7.93 -6.32 3.68
C CYS A 286 -8.52 -5.15 4.45
N ARG A 287 -7.66 -4.18 4.83
CA ARG A 287 -8.00 -3.17 5.81
C ARG A 287 -8.09 -1.79 5.17
N ASN A 288 -9.19 -1.09 5.46
CA ASN A 288 -9.46 0.28 5.02
C ASN A 288 -9.43 0.46 3.49
N VAL A 289 -9.86 -0.55 2.75
CA VAL A 289 -9.94 -0.58 1.27
C VAL A 289 -11.33 -1.02 0.83
N ALA A 290 -11.57 -2.32 0.69
CA ALA A 290 -12.78 -2.85 0.08
C ALA A 290 -14.04 -2.45 0.86
N PHE A 291 -14.04 -2.66 2.16
CA PHE A 291 -15.21 -2.44 3.02
C PHE A 291 -15.38 -0.97 3.45
N THR A 292 -14.42 -0.12 3.11
CA THR A 292 -14.53 1.34 3.25
C THR A 292 -15.05 2.00 1.99
N TYR A 293 -14.49 1.67 0.81
CA TYR A 293 -14.66 2.45 -0.40
C TYR A 293 -15.53 1.81 -1.47
N PHE A 294 -15.62 0.46 -1.54
CA PHE A 294 -16.35 -0.20 -2.60
C PHE A 294 -17.86 -0.16 -2.37
N ALA A 295 -18.62 -0.13 -3.45
CA ALA A 295 -20.08 -0.25 -3.43
C ALA A 295 -20.51 -1.61 -2.86
N PRO A 296 -21.67 -1.72 -2.17
CA PRO A 296 -22.08 -2.95 -1.49
C PRO A 296 -22.07 -4.22 -2.37
N PRO A 297 -22.51 -4.21 -3.63
CA PRO A 297 -22.39 -5.39 -4.49
C PRO A 297 -20.95 -5.85 -4.70
N LEU A 298 -20.03 -4.88 -4.92
CA LEU A 298 -18.62 -5.19 -5.09
C LEU A 298 -17.96 -5.68 -3.79
N GLN A 299 -18.38 -5.17 -2.64
CA GLN A 299 -17.91 -5.68 -1.33
C GLN A 299 -18.24 -7.17 -1.16
N ARG A 300 -19.45 -7.61 -1.53
CA ARG A 300 -19.85 -9.02 -1.48
C ARG A 300 -19.01 -9.89 -2.42
N GLU A 301 -18.83 -9.43 -3.64
CA GLU A 301 -18.01 -10.11 -4.65
C GLU A 301 -16.56 -10.28 -4.17
N VAL A 302 -15.96 -9.20 -3.68
CA VAL A 302 -14.60 -9.20 -3.15
C VAL A 302 -14.50 -10.10 -1.91
N LEU A 303 -15.44 -10.02 -0.97
CA LEU A 303 -15.44 -10.86 0.23
C LEU A 303 -15.47 -12.35 -0.12
N SER A 304 -16.35 -12.78 -1.00
CA SER A 304 -16.44 -14.18 -1.46
C SER A 304 -15.10 -14.65 -2.05
N ARG A 305 -14.45 -13.80 -2.86
CA ARG A 305 -13.14 -14.10 -3.46
C ARG A 305 -12.00 -14.13 -2.43
N LEU A 306 -12.03 -13.29 -1.39
CA LEU A 306 -11.07 -13.31 -0.28
C LEU A 306 -11.21 -14.60 0.53
N VAL A 307 -12.44 -14.98 0.89
CA VAL A 307 -12.72 -16.19 1.67
C VAL A 307 -12.32 -17.45 0.92
N ALA A 308 -12.59 -17.52 -0.38
CA ALA A 308 -12.17 -18.65 -1.22
C ALA A 308 -10.64 -18.88 -1.22
N ARG A 309 -9.86 -17.85 -0.91
CA ARG A 309 -8.38 -17.89 -0.83
C ARG A 309 -7.83 -18.19 0.55
N LEU A 310 -8.67 -18.30 1.57
CA LEU A 310 -8.24 -18.70 2.91
C LEU A 310 -8.23 -20.24 3.00
N VAL A 311 -7.27 -20.77 3.76
CA VAL A 311 -7.36 -22.17 4.24
C VAL A 311 -8.55 -22.29 5.21
N PRO A 312 -9.11 -23.50 5.47
CA PRO A 312 -9.98 -23.75 6.61
C PRO A 312 -9.37 -23.20 7.91
N GLY A 313 -10.17 -22.47 8.69
CA GLY A 313 -9.70 -21.76 9.89
C GLY A 313 -8.73 -20.59 9.61
N GLY A 314 -8.43 -20.24 8.36
CA GLY A 314 -7.62 -19.06 8.00
C GLY A 314 -8.27 -17.75 8.42
N LEU A 315 -7.47 -16.74 8.68
CA LEU A 315 -7.92 -15.47 9.26
C LEU A 315 -8.08 -14.38 8.20
N LEU A 316 -9.22 -13.68 8.25
CA LEU A 316 -9.45 -12.41 7.54
C LEU A 316 -9.45 -11.27 8.55
N VAL A 317 -8.65 -10.25 8.30
CA VAL A 317 -8.59 -9.01 9.09
C VAL A 317 -9.06 -7.85 8.24
N ILE A 318 -10.03 -7.09 8.74
CA ILE A 318 -10.50 -5.84 8.11
C ILE A 318 -10.16 -4.63 8.98
N GLY A 319 -10.44 -3.41 8.51
CA GLY A 319 -10.14 -2.18 9.26
C GLY A 319 -11.04 -2.03 10.51
N GLY A 320 -10.55 -1.32 11.52
CA GLY A 320 -11.23 -1.16 12.82
C GLY A 320 -12.61 -0.51 12.76
N HIS A 321 -12.89 0.23 11.70
CA HIS A 321 -14.19 0.90 11.46
C HIS A 321 -14.96 0.30 10.30
N GLU A 322 -14.50 -0.82 9.76
CA GLU A 322 -15.16 -1.54 8.69
C GLU A 322 -16.10 -2.61 9.22
N SER A 323 -17.09 -2.95 8.43
CA SER A 323 -18.02 -4.06 8.68
C SER A 323 -18.08 -4.93 7.43
N LEU A 324 -18.19 -6.23 7.61
CA LEU A 324 -18.49 -7.14 6.51
C LEU A 324 -19.91 -6.91 6.02
N PRO A 325 -20.21 -7.09 4.73
CA PRO A 325 -21.57 -7.09 4.22
C PRO A 325 -22.39 -8.22 4.86
N GLU A 326 -23.69 -7.98 5.00
CA GLU A 326 -24.64 -8.97 5.53
C GLU A 326 -24.69 -10.22 4.64
N GLY A 327 -24.80 -11.39 5.25
CA GLY A 327 -24.90 -12.69 4.60
C GLY A 327 -23.97 -13.72 5.24
N ASP A 328 -24.20 -14.97 4.88
CA ASP A 328 -23.30 -16.06 5.26
C ASP A 328 -22.16 -16.18 4.22
N PHE A 329 -20.95 -15.98 4.68
CA PHE A 329 -19.73 -16.14 3.90
C PHE A 329 -18.81 -17.21 4.47
N GLY A 330 -19.29 -18.04 5.39
CA GLY A 330 -18.47 -19.03 6.07
C GLY A 330 -17.39 -18.39 6.96
N LEU A 331 -17.73 -17.30 7.64
CA LEU A 331 -16.83 -16.57 8.53
C LEU A 331 -17.43 -16.41 9.93
N THR A 332 -16.63 -16.67 10.96
CA THR A 332 -16.95 -16.40 12.35
C THR A 332 -15.98 -15.41 12.98
N ARG A 333 -16.41 -14.64 13.97
CA ARG A 333 -15.48 -13.75 14.69
C ARG A 333 -14.47 -14.56 15.50
N ALA A 334 -13.18 -14.24 15.31
CA ALA A 334 -12.08 -14.93 15.96
C ALA A 334 -11.54 -14.23 17.21
N ALA A 335 -11.84 -12.93 17.42
CA ALA A 335 -11.26 -12.14 18.50
C ALA A 335 -12.22 -11.11 19.09
N GLY A 336 -13.28 -11.54 19.75
CA GLY A 336 -14.23 -10.67 20.43
C GLY A 336 -14.74 -9.51 19.55
N PRO A 337 -14.62 -8.25 19.98
CA PRO A 337 -15.10 -7.10 19.21
C PRO A 337 -14.14 -6.70 18.06
N LEU A 338 -12.93 -7.27 17.99
CA LEU A 338 -11.97 -6.91 16.97
C LEU A 338 -12.39 -7.40 15.58
N PRO A 339 -12.02 -6.68 14.51
CA PRO A 339 -12.42 -7.00 13.15
C PRO A 339 -11.57 -8.13 12.55
N VAL A 340 -11.49 -9.25 13.24
CA VAL A 340 -10.79 -10.47 12.85
C VAL A 340 -11.78 -11.61 12.76
N PHE A 341 -11.78 -12.30 11.62
CA PHE A 341 -12.71 -13.37 11.30
C PHE A 341 -11.93 -14.63 10.91
N ALA A 342 -12.42 -15.78 11.29
CA ALA A 342 -11.88 -17.07 10.86
C ALA A 342 -12.84 -17.72 9.86
N ARG A 343 -12.27 -18.29 8.77
CA ARG A 343 -13.03 -19.14 7.86
C ARG A 343 -13.46 -20.40 8.58
N THR A 344 -14.75 -20.69 8.56
CA THR A 344 -15.29 -21.94 9.09
C THR A 344 -14.87 -23.13 8.23
N ASP A 345 -14.69 -24.29 8.85
CA ASP A 345 -14.52 -25.55 8.16
C ASP A 345 -15.91 -25.99 7.64
N VAL A 346 -16.17 -25.82 6.35
CA VAL A 346 -17.34 -26.37 5.68
C VAL A 346 -16.86 -27.42 4.70
#